data_07ce50af7d2f88eea0532e9b76589e71
#
_entry.id   07ce50af7d2f88eea0532e9b76589e71
#
_cell.length_a   1.000
_cell.length_b   1.000
_cell.length_c   1.000
_cell.angle_alpha   90.00
_cell.angle_beta   90.00
_cell.angle_gamma   90.00
#
_symmetry.space_group_name_H-M   'P 1'
#
loop_
_entity.id
_entity.type
_entity.pdbx_description
1 polymer ?
#
loop_
_entity_poly.entity_id
_entity_poly.type
_entity_poly.pdbx_seq_one_letter_code
_entity_poly.pdbx_strand_id
1 'polypeptide(L)'
;MSLAHAVLTSLLEKPSSGYDLARRFDKSIGYFWHATHQQIYRELARMEAAGWVQSSVPADAGKTRKKEYRVLAEGRLALAHWAVQSAPPAELR
;
A
#
# COMPACT_ATOMS: atom_id res chain seq x y z
N MET A 1 -2.30 8.82 10.38
CA MET A 1 -1.94 7.88 9.32
C MET A 1 -2.87 8.06 8.14
N SER A 2 -2.35 8.12 6.95
CA SER A 2 -3.18 8.25 5.76
C SER A 2 -3.38 6.89 5.10
N LEU A 3 -4.41 6.79 4.27
CA LEU A 3 -4.67 5.56 3.53
C LEU A 3 -3.46 5.16 2.69
N ALA A 4 -2.79 6.13 2.08
CA ALA A 4 -1.61 5.85 1.27
C ALA A 4 -0.54 5.14 2.09
N HIS A 5 -0.30 5.57 3.31
CA HIS A 5 0.72 4.95 4.15
C HIS A 5 0.31 3.56 4.59
N ALA A 6 -0.97 3.36 4.87
CA ALA A 6 -1.46 2.03 5.22
C ALA A 6 -1.30 1.05 4.05
N VAL A 7 -1.59 1.51 2.84
CA VAL A 7 -1.43 0.70 1.64
C VAL A 7 0.05 0.35 1.42
N LEU A 8 0.94 1.34 1.54
CA LEU A 8 2.38 1.09 1.38
C LEU A 8 2.89 0.08 2.41
N THR A 9 2.49 0.24 3.66
CA THR A 9 2.91 -0.67 4.72
C THR A 9 2.47 -2.10 4.42
N SER A 10 1.23 -2.27 3.99
CA SER A 10 0.70 -3.58 3.66
C SER A 10 1.44 -4.22 2.49
N LEU A 11 1.75 -3.42 1.47
CA LEU A 11 2.48 -3.93 0.30
C LEU A 11 3.93 -4.27 0.63
N LEU A 12 4.54 -3.56 1.58
CA LEU A 12 5.90 -3.89 2.01
C LEU A 12 5.94 -5.25 2.68
N GLU A 13 4.90 -5.59 3.43
CA GLU A 13 4.80 -6.91 4.03
C GLU A 13 4.69 -8.00 2.98
N LYS A 14 3.88 -7.75 1.96
CA LYS A 14 3.66 -8.73 0.90
C LYS A 14 3.15 -8.04 -0.35
N PRO A 15 3.91 -8.06 -1.45
CA PRO A 15 3.40 -7.58 -2.73
C PRO A 15 2.11 -8.32 -3.08
N SER A 16 1.12 -7.61 -3.57
CA SER A 16 -0.21 -8.15 -3.75
C SER A 16 -0.92 -7.48 -4.91
N SER A 17 -1.94 -8.16 -5.43
CA SER A 17 -2.85 -7.51 -6.38
C SER A 17 -3.71 -6.51 -5.62
N GLY A 18 -4.33 -5.59 -6.36
CA GLY A 18 -5.26 -4.64 -5.74
C GLY A 18 -6.41 -5.35 -5.06
N TYR A 19 -6.90 -6.42 -5.67
CA TYR A 19 -7.99 -7.21 -5.10
C TYR A 19 -7.58 -7.86 -3.77
N ASP A 20 -6.42 -8.50 -3.75
CA ASP A 20 -5.94 -9.16 -2.53
C ASP A 20 -5.64 -8.14 -1.44
N LEU A 21 -5.10 -6.99 -1.81
CA LEU A 21 -4.85 -5.91 -0.86
C LEU A 21 -6.16 -5.42 -0.24
N ALA A 22 -7.18 -5.21 -1.07
CA ALA A 22 -8.47 -4.75 -0.57
C ALA A 22 -9.09 -5.77 0.38
N ARG A 23 -8.97 -7.04 0.06
CA ARG A 23 -9.48 -8.09 0.96
C ARG A 23 -8.71 -8.15 2.26
N ARG A 24 -7.40 -7.92 2.19
CA ARG A 24 -6.59 -7.89 3.41
C ARG A 24 -7.01 -6.74 4.31
N PHE A 25 -7.33 -5.59 3.73
CA PHE A 25 -7.84 -4.45 4.48
C PHE A 25 -9.15 -4.81 5.18
N ASP A 26 -10.05 -5.50 4.46
CA ASP A 26 -11.33 -5.90 5.07
C ASP A 26 -11.11 -6.78 6.30
N LYS A 27 -10.13 -7.68 6.25
CA LYS A 27 -9.95 -8.68 7.29
C LYS A 27 -9.15 -8.18 8.49
N SER A 28 -8.13 -7.36 8.24
CA SER A 28 -7.22 -7.00 9.33
C SER A 28 -7.19 -5.52 9.63
N ILE A 29 -7.11 -4.70 8.61
CA ILE A 29 -6.98 -3.25 8.80
C ILE A 29 -8.34 -2.59 8.88
N GLY A 30 -9.36 -3.24 8.33
CA GLY A 30 -10.71 -2.69 8.33
C GLY A 30 -11.26 -2.36 9.70
N TYR A 31 -10.76 -3.00 10.75
CA TYR A 31 -11.14 -2.64 12.11
C TYR A 31 -10.70 -1.24 12.49
N PHE A 32 -9.59 -0.79 11.92
CA PHE A 32 -9.00 0.48 12.28
C PHE A 32 -9.15 1.52 11.18
N TRP A 33 -9.44 1.08 9.98
CA TRP A 33 -9.44 1.98 8.85
C TRP A 33 -10.49 1.57 7.83
N HIS A 34 -11.55 2.34 7.77
CA HIS A 34 -12.61 2.07 6.81
C HIS A 34 -12.24 2.69 5.46
N ALA A 35 -11.99 1.85 4.50
CA ALA A 35 -11.70 2.29 3.15
C ALA A 35 -12.46 1.39 2.19
N THR A 36 -13.09 1.98 1.19
CA THR A 36 -13.75 1.20 0.16
C THR A 36 -12.70 0.62 -0.79
N HIS A 37 -13.07 -0.44 -1.49
CA HIS A 37 -12.17 -1.02 -2.49
C HIS A 37 -11.83 0.01 -3.57
N GLN A 38 -12.79 0.87 -3.94
CA GLN A 38 -12.54 1.93 -4.90
C GLN A 38 -11.47 2.90 -4.41
N GLN A 39 -11.52 3.25 -3.12
CA GLN A 39 -10.52 4.14 -2.55
C GLN A 39 -9.13 3.52 -2.60
N ILE A 40 -9.04 2.22 -2.32
CA ILE A 40 -7.77 1.50 -2.38
C ILE A 40 -7.24 1.48 -3.81
N TYR A 41 -8.09 1.15 -4.78
CA TYR A 41 -7.66 1.14 -6.19
C TYR A 41 -7.22 2.51 -6.65
N ARG A 42 -7.91 3.56 -6.21
CA ARG A 42 -7.56 4.93 -6.57
C ARG A 42 -6.20 5.33 -5.98
N GLU A 43 -5.94 4.92 -4.74
CA GLU A 43 -4.65 5.18 -4.12
C GLU A 43 -3.53 4.45 -4.84
N LEU A 44 -3.76 3.19 -5.22
CA LEU A 44 -2.77 2.43 -5.97
C LEU A 44 -2.42 3.11 -7.29
N ALA A 45 -3.42 3.59 -8.02
CA ALA A 45 -3.20 4.28 -9.29
C ALA A 45 -2.41 5.58 -9.08
N ARG A 46 -2.75 6.33 -8.03
CA ARG A 46 -2.06 7.57 -7.72
C ARG A 46 -0.61 7.33 -7.33
N MET A 47 -0.38 6.30 -6.52
CA MET A 47 0.97 5.97 -6.08
C MET A 47 1.82 5.43 -7.24
N GLU A 48 1.20 4.68 -8.14
CA GLU A 48 1.92 4.21 -9.33
C GLU A 48 2.33 5.39 -10.21
N ALA A 49 1.44 6.35 -10.38
CA ALA A 49 1.75 7.57 -11.16
C ALA A 49 2.87 8.37 -10.49
N ALA A 50 2.94 8.34 -9.17
CA ALA A 50 3.98 9.04 -8.43
C ALA A 50 5.31 8.29 -8.38
N GLY A 51 5.36 7.06 -8.86
CA GLY A 51 6.57 6.27 -8.83
C GLY A 51 6.84 5.58 -7.51
N TRP A 52 5.84 5.48 -6.65
CA TRP A 52 5.98 4.84 -5.35
C TRP A 52 5.77 3.34 -5.41
N VAL A 53 4.94 2.88 -6.33
CA VAL A 53 4.69 1.46 -6.53
C VAL A 53 4.72 1.15 -8.01
N GLN A 54 4.93 -0.12 -8.33
CA GLN A 54 4.93 -0.60 -9.70
C GLN A 54 4.01 -1.81 -9.79
N SER A 55 3.22 -1.87 -10.85
CA SER A 55 2.37 -3.03 -11.09
C SER A 55 2.97 -3.88 -12.20
N SER A 56 2.76 -5.16 -12.09
CA SER A 56 3.18 -6.11 -13.12
C SER A 56 2.25 -7.31 -13.08
N VAL A 57 2.14 -7.99 -14.22
CA VAL A 57 1.38 -9.24 -14.28
C VAL A 57 2.38 -10.36 -14.12
N PRO A 58 2.30 -11.16 -13.04
CA PRO A 58 3.25 -12.26 -12.84
C PRO A 58 3.17 -13.26 -14.00
N ALA A 59 4.31 -13.86 -14.31
CA ALA A 59 4.39 -14.83 -15.40
C ALA A 59 3.46 -16.02 -15.20
N ASP A 60 3.20 -16.34 -13.93
CA ASP A 60 2.35 -17.48 -13.58
C ASP A 60 0.94 -17.09 -13.19
N ALA A 61 0.52 -15.88 -13.59
CA ALA A 61 -0.81 -15.38 -13.19
C ALA A 61 -1.95 -16.19 -13.79
N GLY A 62 -1.71 -16.93 -14.85
CA GLY A 62 -2.74 -17.74 -15.48
C GLY A 62 -3.86 -16.90 -16.08
N LYS A 63 -5.07 -17.38 -15.96
CA LYS A 63 -6.23 -16.73 -16.59
C LYS A 63 -6.65 -15.43 -15.91
N THR A 64 -6.34 -15.28 -14.64
CA THR A 64 -6.79 -14.09 -13.89
C THR A 64 -5.99 -12.85 -14.26
N ARG A 65 -4.71 -13.02 -14.57
CA ARG A 65 -3.81 -11.96 -14.98
C ARG A 65 -3.90 -10.72 -14.08
N LYS A 66 -4.02 -10.98 -12.79
CA LYS A 66 -4.10 -9.89 -11.82
C LYS A 66 -2.77 -9.16 -11.75
N LYS A 67 -2.84 -7.84 -11.77
CA LYS A 67 -1.65 -7.03 -11.57
C LYS A 67 -1.22 -7.12 -10.12
N GLU A 68 0.06 -7.40 -9.90
CA GLU A 68 0.64 -7.39 -8.57
C GLU A 68 1.39 -6.09 -8.37
N TYR A 69 1.16 -5.44 -7.25
CA TYR A 69 1.81 -4.18 -6.92
C TYR A 69 2.94 -4.41 -5.93
N ARG A 70 4.04 -3.72 -6.14
CA ARG A 70 5.17 -3.76 -5.20
C ARG A 70 5.67 -2.35 -4.96
N VAL A 71 6.23 -2.14 -3.77
CA VAL A 71 6.74 -0.83 -3.39
C VAL A 71 8.12 -0.63 -4.00
N LEU A 72 8.30 0.53 -4.63
CA LEU A 72 9.59 0.93 -5.17
C LEU A 72 10.38 1.72 -4.14
N ALA A 73 11.64 2.03 -4.45
CA ALA A 73 12.50 2.76 -3.54
C ALA A 73 11.89 4.11 -3.13
N GLU A 74 11.26 4.80 -4.07
CA GLU A 74 10.63 6.08 -3.77
C GLU A 74 9.47 5.93 -2.80
N GLY A 75 8.73 4.84 -2.90
CA GLY A 75 7.65 4.56 -1.96
C GLY A 75 8.18 4.28 -0.57
N ARG A 76 9.29 3.55 -0.48
CA ARG A 76 9.92 3.28 0.82
C ARG A 76 10.41 4.57 1.46
N LEU A 77 11.01 5.45 0.66
CA LEU A 77 11.47 6.75 1.16
C LEU A 77 10.31 7.60 1.65
N ALA A 78 9.22 7.62 0.90
CA ALA A 78 8.04 8.38 1.29
C ALA A 78 7.49 7.88 2.62
N LEU A 79 7.42 6.58 2.80
CA LEU A 79 6.91 5.99 4.03
C LEU A 79 7.84 6.28 5.20
N ALA A 80 9.15 6.15 5.00
CA ALA A 80 10.13 6.42 6.04
C ALA A 80 10.08 7.90 6.46
N HIS A 81 9.96 8.78 5.49
CA HIS A 81 9.87 10.22 5.75
C HIS A 81 8.63 10.55 6.57
N TRP A 82 7.51 9.94 6.20
CA TRP A 82 6.28 10.13 6.97
C TRP A 82 6.43 9.62 8.41
N ALA A 83 7.05 8.44 8.58
CA ALA A 83 7.23 7.85 9.91
C ALA A 83 8.05 8.76 10.83
N VAL A 84 9.09 9.38 10.28
CA VAL A 84 9.91 10.30 11.05
C VAL A 84 9.12 11.56 11.45
N GLN A 85 8.38 12.11 10.51
CA GLN A 85 7.62 13.33 10.75
C GLN A 85 6.45 13.12 11.69
N SER A 86 5.83 11.96 11.64
CA SER A 86 4.64 11.67 12.41
C SER A 86 4.94 11.07 13.79
N ALA A 87 6.17 10.63 14.01
CA ALA A 87 6.55 10.05 15.29
C ALA A 87 6.48 11.11 16.40
N PRO A 88 5.95 10.78 17.57
CA PRO A 88 5.96 11.74 18.66
C PRO A 88 7.40 12.05 19.06
N PRO A 89 7.63 13.25 19.57
CA PRO A 89 8.98 13.59 20.03
C PRO A 89 9.47 12.58 21.04
N ALA A 90 10.64 12.20 20.84
CA ALA A 90 11.17 11.19 21.74
C ALA A 90 11.32 11.74 23.13
N GLU A 91 10.85 12.01 23.34
CA GLU A 91 10.82 12.22 24.27
C GLU A 91 10.41 11.98 25.11
N LEU A 92 10.23 11.96 24.97
CA LEU A 92 9.67 11.84 25.41
C LEU A 92 9.62 11.28 26.24
N ARG A 93 9.97 11.21 26.44
CA ARG A 93 10.04 10.71 27.14
C ARG A 93 10.17 10.42 27.75
#